data_e028ddcef17d7e7270f11af5b7eda282
#
_entry.id   e028ddcef17d7e7270f11af5b7eda282
#
_cell.length_a   1.000
_cell.length_b   1.000
_cell.length_c   1.000
_cell.angle_alpha   90.00
_cell.angle_beta   90.00
_cell.angle_gamma   90.00
#
_symmetry.space_group_name_H-M   'P 1'
#
loop_
_entity.id
_entity.type
_entity.pdbx_description
1 polymer ?
#
loop_
_entity_poly.entity_id
_entity_poly.type
_entity_poly.pdbx_seq_one_letter_code
_entity_poly.pdbx_strand_id
1 'polypeptide(L)'
;LKFPEQKRVFSMIPALHDAEFIRYGVMHRNTFLDSPRILNSDFSMKENANIFFAGQITGVEGYMESGASGLIAGINAVRRLNNIETITLPKETMIGALSRYIADESVKDFQPMGANIGILPPLEEKIRDKRERAAKHSACALDALEKVKVDFALA
;
A
#
# COMPACT_ATOMS: atom_id res chain seq x y z
N LEU A 1 7.75 18.71 2.42
CA LEU A 1 7.84 20.15 2.05
C LEU A 1 8.56 20.28 0.71
N LYS A 2 8.02 21.09 -0.22
CA LYS A 2 8.71 21.48 -1.47
C LYS A 2 9.97 22.30 -1.13
N PHE A 3 10.99 22.27 -1.98
CA PHE A 3 12.26 22.93 -1.70
C PHE A 3 12.16 24.41 -1.30
N PRO A 4 11.37 25.27 -2.00
CA PRO A 4 11.20 26.66 -1.57
C PRO A 4 10.60 26.79 -0.16
N GLU A 5 9.64 25.91 0.19
CA GLU A 5 9.04 25.89 1.51
C GLU A 5 10.00 25.37 2.58
N GLN A 6 10.91 24.44 2.24
CA GLN A 6 11.94 24.00 3.18
C GLN A 6 12.81 25.19 3.61
N LYS A 7 13.29 26.00 2.67
CA LYS A 7 14.06 27.22 2.98
C LYS A 7 13.28 28.14 3.90
N ARG A 8 12.04 28.48 3.52
CA ARG A 8 11.17 29.38 4.29
C ARG A 8 10.95 28.89 5.71
N VAL A 9 10.59 27.63 5.90
CA VAL A 9 10.25 27.05 7.20
C VAL A 9 11.49 26.91 8.07
N PHE A 10 12.61 26.44 7.52
CA PHE A 10 13.84 26.30 8.31
C PHE A 10 14.43 27.64 8.75
N SER A 11 14.32 28.68 7.92
CA SER A 11 14.75 30.03 8.32
C SER A 11 13.89 30.67 9.43
N MET A 12 12.74 30.08 9.77
CA MET A 12 11.96 30.52 10.94
C MET A 12 12.58 30.04 12.28
N ILE A 13 13.49 29.09 12.24
CA ILE A 13 14.20 28.61 13.43
C ILE A 13 15.36 29.59 13.67
N PRO A 14 15.44 30.27 14.85
CA PRO A 14 16.43 31.31 15.08
C PRO A 14 17.87 30.88 14.80
N ALA A 15 18.26 29.67 15.18
CA ALA A 15 19.59 29.12 14.95
C ALA A 15 19.89 28.81 13.46
N LEU A 16 18.88 28.78 12.60
CA LEU A 16 19.00 28.47 11.17
C LEU A 16 18.62 29.64 10.27
N HIS A 17 18.35 30.82 10.86
CA HIS A 17 17.90 32.00 10.11
C HIS A 17 18.87 32.39 9.00
N ASP A 18 20.17 32.42 9.31
CA ASP A 18 21.22 32.77 8.39
C ASP A 18 22.04 31.56 7.89
N ALA A 19 21.47 30.35 8.02
CA ALA A 19 22.14 29.13 7.60
C ALA A 19 22.21 29.01 6.07
N GLU A 20 23.36 28.63 5.58
CA GLU A 20 23.54 28.24 4.19
C GLU A 20 23.22 26.75 4.04
N PHE A 21 22.14 26.45 3.29
CA PHE A 21 21.74 25.07 3.03
C PHE A 21 22.48 24.50 1.83
N ILE A 22 23.40 23.61 2.08
CA ILE A 22 24.18 22.93 1.04
C ILE A 22 23.27 22.10 0.13
N ARG A 23 22.18 21.53 0.67
CA ARG A 23 21.23 20.71 -0.05
C ARG A 23 19.85 20.69 0.61
N TYR A 24 18.83 20.85 -0.21
CA TYR A 24 17.43 20.53 0.17
C TYR A 24 17.09 19.12 -0.32
N GLY A 25 16.20 18.45 0.35
CA GLY A 25 15.83 17.11 -0.07
C GLY A 25 14.74 16.48 0.77
N VAL A 26 14.53 15.21 0.50
CA VAL A 26 13.67 14.33 1.26
C VAL A 26 14.48 13.61 2.34
N MET A 27 13.83 13.25 3.45
CA MET A 27 14.51 12.65 4.60
C MET A 27 15.06 11.25 4.28
N HIS A 28 14.39 10.51 3.41
CA HIS A 28 14.82 9.22 2.90
C HIS A 28 14.34 9.03 1.45
N ARG A 29 14.98 8.13 0.75
CA ARG A 29 14.65 7.81 -0.64
C ARG A 29 14.70 6.28 -0.80
N ASN A 30 13.53 5.68 -0.87
CA ASN A 30 13.41 4.24 -1.10
C ASN A 30 13.45 3.93 -2.60
N THR A 31 14.08 2.80 -2.94
CA THR A 31 13.96 2.22 -4.27
C THR A 31 12.67 1.41 -4.34
N PHE A 32 11.89 1.57 -5.39
CA PHE A 32 10.68 0.81 -5.66
C PHE A 32 10.55 0.50 -7.15
N LEU A 33 9.78 -0.53 -7.45
CA LEU A 33 9.45 -0.94 -8.81
C LEU A 33 8.37 -0.02 -9.40
N ASP A 34 8.31 0.08 -10.71
CA ASP A 34 7.12 0.58 -11.41
C ASP A 34 6.04 -0.54 -11.41
N SER A 35 5.53 -0.78 -10.21
CA SER A 35 4.68 -1.94 -9.91
C SER A 35 3.45 -2.06 -10.79
N PRO A 36 2.76 -0.96 -11.19
CA PRO A 36 1.64 -1.08 -12.12
C PRO A 36 1.98 -1.76 -13.45
N ARG A 37 3.23 -1.70 -13.88
CA ARG A 37 3.69 -2.33 -15.13
C ARG A 37 4.20 -3.75 -14.93
N ILE A 38 4.58 -4.09 -13.68
CA ILE A 38 5.34 -5.30 -13.37
C ILE A 38 4.52 -6.33 -12.60
N LEU A 39 3.62 -5.89 -11.69
CA LEU A 39 2.96 -6.74 -10.72
C LEU A 39 1.46 -6.91 -10.98
N ASN A 40 0.97 -8.09 -10.61
CA ASN A 40 -0.44 -8.37 -10.42
C ASN A 40 -0.88 -8.04 -8.98
N SER A 41 -2.18 -7.96 -8.73
CA SER A 41 -2.75 -7.69 -7.40
C SER A 41 -2.55 -8.82 -6.38
N ASP A 42 -2.11 -9.99 -6.81
CA ASP A 42 -1.69 -11.10 -5.96
C ASP A 42 -0.19 -11.07 -5.61
N PHE A 43 0.49 -9.97 -5.95
CA PHE A 43 1.93 -9.73 -5.80
C PHE A 43 2.84 -10.57 -6.71
N SER A 44 2.29 -11.34 -7.65
CA SER A 44 3.09 -12.04 -8.65
C SER A 44 3.56 -11.09 -9.77
N MET A 45 4.66 -11.44 -10.42
CA MET A 45 5.15 -10.74 -11.60
C MET A 45 4.29 -11.07 -12.83
N LYS A 46 3.89 -10.07 -13.61
CA LYS A 46 3.08 -10.25 -14.83
C LYS A 46 3.74 -11.14 -15.86
N GLU A 47 5.04 -10.94 -16.10
CA GLU A 47 5.80 -11.73 -17.08
C GLU A 47 6.16 -13.13 -16.58
N ASN A 48 6.23 -13.35 -15.28
CA ASN A 48 6.53 -14.64 -14.68
C ASN A 48 5.79 -14.82 -13.35
N ALA A 49 4.64 -15.47 -13.40
CA ALA A 49 3.77 -15.68 -12.26
C ALA A 49 4.37 -16.57 -11.14
N ASN A 50 5.56 -17.10 -11.31
CA ASN A 50 6.29 -17.85 -10.26
C ASN A 50 7.20 -16.94 -9.42
N ILE A 51 7.33 -15.66 -9.77
CA ILE A 51 8.10 -14.67 -9.02
C ILE A 51 7.13 -13.76 -8.29
N PHE A 52 7.35 -13.59 -6.99
CA PHE A 52 6.54 -12.73 -6.12
C PHE A 52 7.39 -11.63 -5.50
N PHE A 53 6.81 -10.47 -5.33
CA PHE A 53 7.43 -9.33 -4.66
C PHE A 53 6.58 -8.90 -3.48
N ALA A 54 7.21 -8.35 -2.44
CA ALA A 54 6.50 -7.88 -1.25
C ALA A 54 7.22 -6.71 -0.58
N GLY A 55 6.51 -5.99 0.27
CA GLY A 55 7.07 -4.90 1.06
C GLY A 55 7.32 -3.63 0.26
N GLN A 56 8.17 -2.78 0.80
CA GLN A 56 8.41 -1.42 0.26
C GLN A 56 8.85 -1.39 -1.20
N ILE A 57 9.54 -2.41 -1.66
CA ILE A 57 9.98 -2.48 -3.07
C ILE A 57 8.80 -2.50 -4.05
N THR A 58 7.62 -2.96 -3.61
CA THR A 58 6.40 -2.97 -4.42
C THR A 58 5.66 -1.62 -4.42
N GLY A 59 6.13 -0.65 -3.66
CA GLY A 59 5.43 0.62 -3.45
C GLY A 59 4.39 0.59 -2.32
N VAL A 60 4.31 -0.50 -1.56
CA VAL A 60 3.51 -0.58 -0.33
C VAL A 60 4.33 -0.02 0.82
N GLU A 61 3.97 1.17 1.33
CA GLU A 61 4.65 1.81 2.45
C GLU A 61 4.01 1.48 3.80
N GLY A 62 4.86 1.39 4.82
CA GLY A 62 4.48 1.08 6.20
C GLY A 62 4.94 -0.31 6.62
N TYR A 63 5.27 -0.46 7.92
CA TYR A 63 5.77 -1.74 8.43
C TYR A 63 4.70 -2.83 8.45
N MET A 64 3.48 -2.47 8.86
CA MET A 64 2.35 -3.41 8.93
C MET A 64 1.93 -3.84 7.52
N GLU A 65 1.84 -2.88 6.60
CA GLU A 65 1.48 -3.10 5.20
C GLU A 65 2.53 -3.96 4.48
N SER A 66 3.80 -3.68 4.72
CA SER A 66 4.91 -4.48 4.18
C SER A 66 4.87 -5.92 4.70
N GLY A 67 4.63 -6.10 6.02
CA GLY A 67 4.46 -7.42 6.63
C GLY A 67 3.26 -8.17 6.06
N ALA A 68 2.11 -7.49 5.93
CA ALA A 68 0.90 -8.08 5.35
C ALA A 68 1.10 -8.47 3.88
N SER A 69 1.75 -7.63 3.08
CA SER A 69 2.08 -7.96 1.68
C SER A 69 3.00 -9.18 1.58
N GLY A 70 3.98 -9.30 2.50
CA GLY A 70 4.85 -10.46 2.59
C GLY A 70 4.10 -11.75 2.92
N LEU A 71 3.15 -11.68 3.86
CA LEU A 71 2.31 -12.83 4.21
C LEU A 71 1.49 -13.31 3.00
N ILE A 72 0.81 -12.40 2.30
CA ILE A 72 -0.02 -12.74 1.13
C ILE A 72 0.84 -13.25 -0.02
N ALA A 73 1.97 -12.61 -0.31
CA ALA A 73 2.89 -13.07 -1.35
C ALA A 73 3.43 -14.49 -1.03
N GLY A 74 3.76 -14.77 0.24
CA GLY A 74 4.20 -16.08 0.68
C GLY A 74 3.12 -17.16 0.55
N ILE A 75 1.90 -16.87 0.97
CA ILE A 75 0.74 -17.76 0.78
C ILE A 75 0.54 -18.05 -0.70
N ASN A 76 0.55 -17.02 -1.54
CA ASN A 76 0.35 -17.14 -2.98
C ASN A 76 1.48 -17.92 -3.66
N ALA A 77 2.72 -17.76 -3.23
CA ALA A 77 3.84 -18.56 -3.72
C ALA A 77 3.65 -20.05 -3.44
N VAL A 78 3.24 -20.40 -2.22
CA VAL A 78 2.95 -21.80 -1.85
C VAL A 78 1.76 -22.34 -2.63
N ARG A 79 0.68 -21.58 -2.78
CA ARG A 79 -0.48 -21.97 -3.59
C ARG A 79 -0.08 -22.22 -5.05
N ARG A 80 0.73 -21.35 -5.62
CA ARG A 80 1.26 -21.49 -6.99
C ARG A 80 2.08 -22.77 -7.15
N LEU A 81 2.98 -23.08 -6.21
CA LEU A 81 3.77 -24.30 -6.20
C LEU A 81 2.90 -25.57 -6.18
N ASN A 82 1.75 -25.51 -5.54
CA ASN A 82 0.80 -26.61 -5.45
C ASN A 82 -0.27 -26.60 -6.58
N ASN A 83 -0.12 -25.74 -7.60
CA ASN A 83 -1.10 -25.53 -8.67
C ASN A 83 -2.50 -25.14 -8.16
N ILE A 84 -2.56 -24.39 -7.07
CA ILE A 84 -3.78 -23.84 -6.49
C ILE A 84 -3.88 -22.37 -6.89
N GLU A 85 -5.10 -21.89 -7.14
CA GLU A 85 -5.37 -20.49 -7.49
C GLU A 85 -4.84 -19.53 -6.40
N THR A 86 -4.18 -18.43 -6.82
CA THR A 86 -3.69 -17.39 -5.93
C THR A 86 -4.84 -16.55 -5.36
N ILE A 87 -4.62 -15.93 -4.21
CA ILE A 87 -5.59 -15.11 -3.50
C ILE A 87 -5.33 -13.64 -3.81
N THR A 88 -6.36 -12.94 -4.24
CA THR A 88 -6.40 -11.47 -4.25
C THR A 88 -7.38 -11.02 -3.16
N LEU A 89 -6.89 -10.28 -2.18
CA LEU A 89 -7.73 -9.81 -1.08
C LEU A 89 -8.80 -8.82 -1.55
N PRO A 90 -9.96 -8.79 -0.88
CA PRO A 90 -11.04 -7.85 -1.19
C PRO A 90 -10.59 -6.39 -1.06
N LYS A 91 -11.11 -5.54 -1.93
CA LYS A 91 -10.83 -4.08 -1.94
C LYS A 91 -11.28 -3.35 -0.67
N GLU A 92 -12.15 -3.94 0.10
CA GLU A 92 -12.62 -3.48 1.41
C GLU A 92 -11.54 -3.57 2.48
N THR A 93 -10.53 -4.41 2.27
CA THR A 93 -9.36 -4.53 3.16
C THR A 93 -8.28 -3.55 2.76
N MET A 94 -7.53 -3.02 3.72
CA MET A 94 -6.45 -2.07 3.43
C MET A 94 -5.39 -2.66 2.50
N ILE A 95 -4.93 -3.88 2.77
CA ILE A 95 -3.91 -4.51 1.91
C ILE A 95 -4.49 -4.93 0.55
N GLY A 96 -5.77 -5.29 0.47
CA GLY A 96 -6.45 -5.56 -0.79
C GLY A 96 -6.61 -4.30 -1.66
N ALA A 97 -6.88 -3.15 -1.05
CA ALA A 97 -6.91 -1.87 -1.75
C ALA A 97 -5.50 -1.45 -2.23
N LEU A 98 -4.48 -1.60 -1.37
CA LEU A 98 -3.08 -1.32 -1.73
C LEU A 98 -2.57 -2.25 -2.84
N SER A 99 -2.88 -3.55 -2.77
CA SER A 99 -2.46 -4.50 -3.81
C SER A 99 -3.09 -4.19 -5.18
N ARG A 100 -4.31 -3.68 -5.19
CA ARG A 100 -4.95 -3.19 -6.43
C ARG A 100 -4.31 -1.91 -6.93
N TYR A 101 -3.99 -0.97 -6.05
CA TYR A 101 -3.30 0.26 -6.41
C TYR A 101 -1.94 -0.01 -7.06
N ILE A 102 -1.13 -0.89 -6.49
CA ILE A 102 0.19 -1.23 -7.06
C ILE A 102 0.11 -2.03 -8.37
N ALA A 103 -1.05 -2.56 -8.72
CA ALA A 103 -1.27 -3.31 -9.96
C ALA A 103 -2.08 -2.52 -11.01
N ASP A 104 -2.52 -1.30 -10.68
CA ASP A 104 -3.38 -0.49 -11.53
C ASP A 104 -2.59 0.22 -12.63
N GLU A 105 -2.68 -0.30 -13.85
CA GLU A 105 -2.00 0.24 -15.04
C GLU A 105 -2.47 1.64 -15.45
N SER A 106 -3.60 2.12 -14.95
CA SER A 106 -4.09 3.48 -15.22
C SER A 106 -3.28 4.54 -14.49
N VAL A 107 -2.53 4.17 -13.44
CA VAL A 107 -1.65 5.07 -12.69
C VAL A 107 -0.42 5.42 -13.53
N LYS A 108 -0.32 6.69 -13.94
CA LYS A 108 0.77 7.18 -14.81
C LYS A 108 2.04 7.51 -14.01
N ASP A 109 1.89 8.26 -12.94
CA ASP A 109 3.00 8.70 -12.07
C ASP A 109 2.93 7.90 -10.76
N PHE A 110 3.30 6.62 -10.82
CA PHE A 110 3.23 5.74 -9.67
C PHE A 110 4.12 6.24 -8.53
N GLN A 111 3.55 6.36 -7.35
CA GLN A 111 4.25 6.70 -6.11
C GLN A 111 3.90 5.68 -5.04
N PRO A 112 4.86 5.30 -4.20
CA PRO A 112 4.59 4.45 -3.04
C PRO A 112 3.49 5.03 -2.15
N MET A 113 2.65 4.15 -1.62
CA MET A 113 1.49 4.54 -0.82
C MET A 113 1.39 3.69 0.45
N GLY A 114 1.17 4.37 1.58
CA GLY A 114 0.82 3.73 2.84
C GLY A 114 -0.69 3.61 3.04
N ALA A 115 -1.06 2.93 4.12
CA ALA A 115 -2.46 2.76 4.51
C ALA A 115 -3.18 4.10 4.67
N ASN A 116 -4.25 4.28 3.92
CA ASN A 116 -5.15 5.42 4.11
C ASN A 116 -6.59 5.06 3.71
N ILE A 117 -7.56 5.66 4.39
CA ILE A 117 -8.99 5.36 4.16
C ILE A 117 -9.45 5.82 2.76
N GLY A 118 -8.72 6.75 2.14
CA GLY A 118 -9.09 7.32 0.84
C GLY A 118 -9.00 6.34 -0.33
N ILE A 119 -8.28 5.22 -0.18
CA ILE A 119 -8.19 4.17 -1.20
C ILE A 119 -9.25 3.07 -1.03
N LEU A 120 -9.95 3.05 0.11
CA LEU A 120 -11.02 2.09 0.34
C LEU A 120 -12.28 2.48 -0.44
N PRO A 121 -13.11 1.53 -0.85
CA PRO A 121 -14.38 1.83 -1.47
C PRO A 121 -15.26 2.69 -0.53
N PRO A 122 -16.08 3.60 -1.09
CA PRO A 122 -16.97 4.40 -0.28
C PRO A 122 -17.97 3.49 0.47
N LEU A 123 -18.31 3.91 1.69
CA LEU A 123 -19.38 3.27 2.43
C LEU A 123 -20.75 3.61 1.78
N GLU A 124 -21.70 2.69 1.89
CA GLU A 124 -23.08 2.92 1.40
C GLU A 124 -23.73 4.11 2.08
N GLU A 125 -23.41 4.33 3.35
CA GLU A 125 -23.93 5.42 4.17
C GLU A 125 -22.88 6.54 4.33
N LYS A 126 -23.35 7.79 4.28
CA LYS A 126 -22.51 8.96 4.51
C LYS A 126 -22.30 9.22 5.99
N ILE A 127 -21.24 8.70 6.57
CA ILE A 127 -20.87 8.90 7.97
C ILE A 127 -19.99 10.14 8.11
N ARG A 128 -20.44 11.14 8.86
CA ARG A 128 -19.70 12.40 9.07
C ARG A 128 -18.62 12.27 10.14
N ASP A 129 -18.91 11.55 11.21
CA ASP A 129 -17.92 11.34 12.28
C ASP A 129 -16.76 10.48 11.77
N LYS A 130 -15.54 10.96 12.02
CA LYS A 130 -14.31 10.33 11.53
C LYS A 130 -14.04 8.97 12.19
N ARG A 131 -14.34 8.85 13.50
CA ARG A 131 -14.10 7.61 14.26
C ARG A 131 -15.10 6.54 13.87
N GLU A 132 -16.37 6.92 13.79
CA GLU A 132 -17.44 6.03 13.38
C GLU A 132 -17.21 5.51 11.94
N ARG A 133 -16.81 6.40 11.02
CA ARG A 133 -16.44 6.02 9.65
C ARG A 133 -15.28 5.03 9.60
N ALA A 134 -14.22 5.26 10.39
CA ALA A 134 -13.10 4.35 10.48
C ALA A 134 -13.50 2.99 11.05
N ALA A 135 -14.33 2.97 12.10
CA ALA A 135 -14.87 1.74 12.69
C ALA A 135 -15.70 0.94 11.68
N LYS A 136 -16.54 1.62 10.89
CA LYS A 136 -17.35 0.97 9.85
C LYS A 136 -16.47 0.35 8.76
N HIS A 137 -15.45 1.06 8.26
CA HIS A 137 -14.49 0.48 7.31
C HIS A 137 -13.77 -0.74 7.91
N SER A 138 -13.37 -0.67 9.18
CA SER A 138 -12.74 -1.80 9.85
C SER A 138 -13.66 -3.01 9.94
N ALA A 139 -14.94 -2.82 10.30
CA ALA A 139 -15.92 -3.90 10.34
C ALA A 139 -16.11 -4.53 8.95
N CYS A 140 -16.31 -3.73 7.92
CA CYS A 140 -16.43 -4.22 6.54
C CYS A 140 -15.19 -5.01 6.10
N ALA A 141 -13.99 -4.56 6.47
CA ALA A 141 -12.74 -5.24 6.14
C ALA A 141 -12.64 -6.62 6.83
N LEU A 142 -13.01 -6.69 8.12
CA LEU A 142 -12.98 -7.95 8.88
C LEU A 142 -14.01 -8.95 8.32
N ASP A 143 -15.23 -8.51 8.04
CA ASP A 143 -16.26 -9.35 7.42
C ASP A 143 -15.81 -9.89 6.05
N ALA A 144 -15.14 -9.07 5.26
CA ALA A 144 -14.59 -9.47 3.97
C ALA A 144 -13.45 -10.50 4.12
N LEU A 145 -12.58 -10.35 5.14
CA LEU A 145 -11.51 -11.31 5.42
C LEU A 145 -12.04 -12.66 5.92
N GLU A 146 -13.08 -12.67 6.76
CA GLU A 146 -13.69 -13.93 7.19
C GLU A 146 -14.26 -14.74 6.01
N LYS A 147 -14.84 -14.07 5.02
CA LYS A 147 -15.28 -14.74 3.78
C LYS A 147 -14.09 -15.33 3.03
N VAL A 148 -12.99 -14.59 2.87
CA VAL A 148 -11.77 -15.10 2.23
C VAL A 148 -11.24 -16.33 2.96
N LYS A 149 -11.20 -16.33 4.29
CA LYS A 149 -10.77 -17.50 5.08
C LYS A 149 -11.61 -18.73 4.76
N VAL A 150 -12.92 -18.58 4.68
CA VAL A 150 -13.83 -19.67 4.33
C VAL A 150 -13.64 -20.12 2.88
N ASP A 151 -13.64 -19.18 1.93
CA ASP A 151 -13.60 -19.48 0.50
C ASP A 151 -12.29 -20.17 0.08
N PHE A 152 -11.18 -19.82 0.73
CA PHE A 152 -9.86 -20.37 0.42
C PHE A 152 -9.35 -21.41 1.44
N ALA A 153 -10.19 -21.83 2.38
CA ALA A 153 -9.86 -22.78 3.44
C ALA A 153 -8.56 -22.42 4.18
N LEU A 154 -8.40 -21.16 4.52
CA LEU A 154 -7.28 -20.65 5.31
C LEU A 154 -7.56 -20.89 6.79
N ALA A 155 -6.68 -21.65 7.46
CA ALA A 155 -6.79 -21.97 8.88
C ALA A 155 -6.43 -20.76 9.77
#